data_74eb2910794aa3dd0c778451ecabce00
#
_entry.id   74eb2910794aa3dd0c778451ecabce00
#
_cell.length_a   1.000
_cell.length_b   1.000
_cell.length_c   1.000
_cell.angle_alpha   90.00
_cell.angle_beta   90.00
_cell.angle_gamma   90.00
#
_symmetry.space_group_name_H-M   'P 1'
#
loop_
_entity.id
_entity.type
_entity.pdbx_description
1 polymer ?
#
loop_
_entity_poly.entity_id
_entity_poly.type
_entity_poly.pdbx_seq_one_letter_code
_entity_poly.pdbx_strand_id
1 'polypeptide(L)'
;MMKGQAMNTIESVIKRIAEQFHEADIAFAHGTDNAVDEAAYLVFGALNLDHDNAAEAYQMNVNELNVDIIDKLVEQRIKTKLPVAYLINQAWFAGLQFFVDQRVLIPRSPIAELINNQFNPWLDINSKQYVLDLGTGSGCIAIAMAAHFPNMKVDAIDYSQAALEVAAVNIQRHHLSERVRLIESDFFKKENKKT
;
A
#
# COMPACT_ATOMS: atom_id res chain seq x y z
N MET A 1 4.86 30.53 -35.82
CA MET A 1 5.15 29.10 -35.61
C MET A 1 4.91 28.79 -34.14
N MET A 2 3.75 28.24 -33.81
CA MET A 2 3.50 27.73 -32.45
C MET A 2 4.39 26.51 -32.27
N LYS A 3 5.36 26.57 -31.33
CA LYS A 3 6.07 25.38 -30.85
C LYS A 3 4.99 24.47 -30.30
N GLY A 4 4.82 23.29 -30.90
CA GLY A 4 3.93 22.28 -30.36
C GLY A 4 4.34 22.02 -28.91
N GLN A 5 3.46 22.33 -27.96
CA GLN A 5 3.56 21.86 -26.59
C GLN A 5 3.61 20.33 -26.69
N ALA A 6 4.75 19.76 -26.30
CA ALA A 6 4.81 18.31 -26.13
C ALA A 6 3.66 17.92 -25.20
N MET A 7 2.73 17.12 -25.70
CA MET A 7 1.60 16.67 -24.89
C MET A 7 2.20 15.81 -23.76
N ASN A 8 2.10 16.29 -22.54
CA ASN A 8 2.52 15.54 -21.36
C ASN A 8 1.47 14.46 -21.08
N THR A 9 1.49 13.37 -21.84
CA THR A 9 0.67 12.20 -21.51
C THR A 9 1.25 11.51 -20.30
N ILE A 10 0.42 10.79 -19.56
CA ILE A 10 0.87 9.98 -18.40
C ILE A 10 2.00 9.05 -18.82
N GLU A 11 1.90 8.40 -19.99
CA GLU A 11 2.96 7.56 -20.54
C GLU A 11 4.29 8.32 -20.71
N SER A 12 4.24 9.52 -21.29
CA SER A 12 5.45 10.33 -21.49
C SER A 12 6.09 10.80 -20.18
N VAL A 13 5.25 11.12 -19.17
CA VAL A 13 5.70 11.50 -17.82
C VAL A 13 6.34 10.30 -17.12
N ILE A 14 5.75 9.12 -17.18
CA ILE A 14 6.32 7.89 -16.61
C ILE A 14 7.69 7.56 -17.23
N LYS A 15 7.82 7.61 -18.56
CA LYS A 15 9.09 7.37 -19.25
C LYS A 15 10.19 8.33 -18.77
N ARG A 16 9.88 9.62 -18.71
CA ARG A 16 10.80 10.65 -18.21
C ARG A 16 11.25 10.38 -16.77
N ILE A 17 10.33 10.00 -15.90
CA ILE A 17 10.63 9.69 -14.49
C ILE A 17 11.49 8.44 -14.38
N ALA A 18 11.19 7.39 -15.17
CA ALA A 18 11.97 6.16 -15.17
C ALA A 18 13.43 6.41 -15.56
N GLU A 19 13.69 7.29 -16.54
CA GLU A 19 15.04 7.72 -16.90
C GLU A 19 15.73 8.42 -15.72
N GLN A 20 15.06 9.35 -15.03
CA GLN A 20 15.59 10.03 -13.86
C GLN A 20 15.93 9.07 -12.71
N PHE A 21 15.08 8.06 -12.47
CA PHE A 21 15.32 7.05 -11.44
C PHE A 21 16.51 6.16 -11.79
N HIS A 22 16.67 5.82 -13.07
CA HIS A 22 17.82 5.07 -13.55
C HIS A 22 19.13 5.85 -13.39
N GLU A 23 19.15 7.12 -13.80
CA GLU A 23 20.32 8.01 -13.67
C GLU A 23 20.70 8.28 -12.21
N ALA A 24 19.71 8.30 -11.32
CA ALA A 24 19.90 8.53 -9.88
C ALA A 24 20.28 7.27 -9.09
N ASP A 25 20.48 6.12 -9.75
CA ASP A 25 20.80 4.83 -9.12
C ASP A 25 19.84 4.48 -7.96
N ILE A 26 18.54 4.51 -8.27
CA ILE A 26 17.50 4.16 -7.30
C ILE A 26 17.41 2.64 -7.17
N ALA A 27 17.46 2.12 -5.94
CA ALA A 27 17.19 0.72 -5.67
C ALA A 27 15.67 0.47 -5.65
N PHE A 28 15.24 -0.55 -6.41
CA PHE A 28 13.85 -1.00 -6.52
C PHE A 28 13.68 -2.28 -5.70
N ALA A 29 12.94 -2.26 -4.60
CA ALA A 29 12.78 -3.42 -3.72
C ALA A 29 11.50 -3.37 -2.85
N HIS A 30 10.61 -2.42 -3.09
CA HIS A 30 9.47 -2.16 -2.20
C HIS A 30 8.13 -2.18 -2.95
N GLY A 31 7.92 -3.24 -3.75
CA GLY A 31 6.68 -3.46 -4.50
C GLY A 31 6.85 -3.27 -6.02
N THR A 32 8.04 -2.85 -6.48
CA THR A 32 8.40 -2.72 -7.88
C THR A 32 9.81 -3.26 -8.11
N ASP A 33 10.08 -3.80 -9.31
CA ASP A 33 11.37 -4.43 -9.63
C ASP A 33 12.20 -3.59 -10.63
N ASN A 34 11.64 -2.50 -11.14
CA ASN A 34 12.29 -1.67 -12.14
C ASN A 34 11.80 -0.21 -12.09
N ALA A 35 12.55 0.67 -12.79
CA ALA A 35 12.29 2.10 -12.81
C ALA A 35 10.94 2.48 -13.44
N VAL A 36 10.48 1.74 -14.46
CA VAL A 36 9.22 2.06 -15.17
C VAL A 36 8.02 1.78 -14.27
N ASP A 37 8.01 0.62 -13.60
CA ASP A 37 6.93 0.25 -12.69
C ASP A 37 6.89 1.18 -11.47
N GLU A 38 8.07 1.58 -10.93
CA GLU A 38 8.12 2.52 -9.82
C GLU A 38 7.67 3.93 -10.24
N ALA A 39 8.03 4.39 -11.43
CA ALA A 39 7.55 5.64 -11.98
C ALA A 39 6.03 5.61 -12.22
N ALA A 40 5.50 4.51 -12.77
CA ALA A 40 4.06 4.32 -12.94
C ALA A 40 3.34 4.34 -11.58
N TYR A 41 3.87 3.62 -10.60
CA TYR A 41 3.31 3.59 -9.25
C TYR A 41 3.25 4.98 -8.61
N LEU A 42 4.32 5.78 -8.76
CA LEU A 42 4.36 7.17 -8.28
C LEU A 42 3.30 8.03 -8.98
N VAL A 43 3.23 7.99 -10.31
CA VAL A 43 2.30 8.83 -11.09
C VAL A 43 0.84 8.46 -10.82
N PHE A 44 0.52 7.16 -10.83
CA PHE A 44 -0.84 6.69 -10.55
C PHE A 44 -1.27 7.05 -9.13
N GLY A 45 -0.39 6.85 -8.15
CA GLY A 45 -0.69 7.23 -6.76
C GLY A 45 -0.83 8.74 -6.57
N ALA A 46 0.06 9.54 -7.16
CA ALA A 46 0.00 11.00 -7.07
C ALA A 46 -1.28 11.61 -7.68
N LEU A 47 -1.79 10.98 -8.73
CA LEU A 47 -3.00 11.40 -9.44
C LEU A 47 -4.26 10.65 -8.98
N ASN A 48 -4.12 9.72 -8.03
CA ASN A 48 -5.19 8.84 -7.57
C ASN A 48 -5.94 8.13 -8.72
N LEU A 49 -5.17 7.59 -9.67
CA LEU A 49 -5.71 6.87 -10.82
C LEU A 49 -5.94 5.40 -10.49
N ASP A 50 -6.94 4.82 -11.14
CA ASP A 50 -7.25 3.41 -11.05
C ASP A 50 -6.31 2.58 -11.93
N HIS A 51 -5.72 1.54 -11.36
CA HIS A 51 -4.84 0.61 -12.08
C HIS A 51 -5.61 -0.31 -13.04
N ASP A 52 -6.90 -0.56 -12.80
CA ASP A 52 -7.73 -1.43 -13.65
C ASP A 52 -7.96 -0.83 -15.03
N ASN A 53 -7.87 0.51 -15.16
CA ASN A 53 -8.03 1.25 -16.42
C ASN A 53 -6.71 1.85 -16.93
N ALA A 54 -5.58 1.22 -16.60
CA ALA A 54 -4.26 1.75 -16.93
C ALA A 54 -4.06 2.08 -18.41
N ALA A 55 -4.55 1.26 -19.34
CA ALA A 55 -4.39 1.46 -20.78
C ALA A 55 -4.99 2.80 -21.26
N GLU A 56 -6.15 3.18 -20.76
CA GLU A 56 -6.78 4.47 -21.05
C GLU A 56 -6.06 5.61 -20.34
N ALA A 57 -5.67 5.40 -19.09
CA ALA A 57 -4.97 6.39 -18.30
C ALA A 57 -3.64 6.82 -18.95
N TYR A 58 -2.87 5.90 -19.54
CA TYR A 58 -1.60 6.22 -20.21
C TYR A 58 -1.72 7.29 -21.30
N GLN A 59 -2.87 7.39 -21.97
CA GLN A 59 -3.13 8.35 -23.05
C GLN A 59 -3.67 9.70 -22.53
N MET A 60 -4.01 9.80 -21.25
CA MET A 60 -4.52 11.04 -20.68
C MET A 60 -3.41 12.10 -20.57
N ASN A 61 -3.79 13.36 -20.81
CA ASN A 61 -2.89 14.48 -20.61
C ASN A 61 -2.81 14.87 -19.14
N VAL A 62 -1.59 15.13 -18.68
CA VAL A 62 -1.31 15.66 -17.34
C VAL A 62 -1.22 17.18 -17.43
N ASN A 63 -2.00 17.88 -16.63
CA ASN A 63 -1.92 19.34 -16.54
C ASN A 63 -0.64 19.78 -15.79
N GLU A 64 -0.26 21.07 -15.98
CA GLU A 64 0.97 21.61 -15.40
C GLU A 64 1.01 21.48 -13.86
N LEU A 65 -0.10 21.74 -13.18
CA LEU A 65 -0.17 21.63 -11.71
C LEU A 65 0.12 20.20 -11.23
N ASN A 66 -0.42 19.21 -11.93
CA ASN A 66 -0.17 17.80 -11.62
C ASN A 66 1.28 17.39 -11.93
N VAL A 67 1.86 17.93 -13.00
CA VAL A 67 3.29 17.72 -13.32
C VAL A 67 4.16 18.26 -12.18
N ASP A 68 3.88 19.46 -11.68
CA ASP A 68 4.62 20.06 -10.57
C ASP A 68 4.53 19.23 -9.27
N ILE A 69 3.36 18.62 -8.99
CA ILE A 69 3.17 17.73 -7.83
C ILE A 69 4.03 16.48 -8.00
N ILE A 70 3.96 15.85 -9.18
CA ILE A 70 4.73 14.66 -9.50
C ILE A 70 6.24 14.95 -9.41
N ASP A 71 6.72 16.03 -9.99
CA ASP A 71 8.13 16.39 -10.01
C ASP A 71 8.68 16.60 -8.59
N LYS A 72 7.91 17.19 -7.68
CA LYS A 72 8.29 17.28 -6.25
C LYS A 72 8.43 15.92 -5.58
N LEU A 73 7.53 14.97 -5.88
CA LEU A 73 7.63 13.61 -5.34
C LEU A 73 8.86 12.87 -5.92
N VAL A 74 9.15 13.05 -7.20
CA VAL A 74 10.34 12.49 -7.86
C VAL A 74 11.62 13.05 -7.23
N GLU A 75 11.71 14.37 -7.06
CA GLU A 75 12.84 15.00 -6.41
C GLU A 75 13.04 14.46 -4.98
N GLN A 76 11.94 14.33 -4.23
CA GLN A 76 11.96 13.77 -2.89
C GLN A 76 12.42 12.30 -2.89
N ARG A 77 11.95 11.47 -3.83
CA ARG A 77 12.38 10.08 -4.00
C ARG A 77 13.89 9.98 -4.26
N ILE A 78 14.39 10.78 -5.17
CA ILE A 78 15.81 10.80 -5.54
C ILE A 78 16.68 11.26 -4.36
N LYS A 79 16.27 12.35 -3.69
CA LYS A 79 17.03 12.96 -2.60
C LYS A 79 17.07 12.12 -1.33
N THR A 80 15.91 11.57 -0.95
CA THR A 80 15.77 10.88 0.35
C THR A 80 15.90 9.37 0.25
N LYS A 81 15.82 8.83 -0.96
CA LYS A 81 15.72 7.37 -1.23
C LYS A 81 14.51 6.69 -0.56
N LEU A 82 13.56 7.47 -0.07
CA LEU A 82 12.36 6.98 0.59
C LEU A 82 11.47 6.25 -0.42
N PRO A 83 10.99 5.02 -0.14
CA PRO A 83 10.10 4.29 -1.04
C PRO A 83 8.88 5.09 -1.48
N VAL A 84 8.48 4.92 -2.75
CA VAL A 84 7.32 5.61 -3.34
C VAL A 84 6.07 5.41 -2.49
N ALA A 85 5.83 4.20 -1.97
CA ALA A 85 4.67 3.91 -1.12
C ALA A 85 4.50 4.89 0.05
N TYR A 86 5.61 5.32 0.67
CA TYR A 86 5.56 6.31 1.76
C TYR A 86 5.38 7.74 1.26
N LEU A 87 5.88 8.06 0.06
CA LEU A 87 5.73 9.39 -0.52
C LEU A 87 4.28 9.68 -0.93
N ILE A 88 3.59 8.65 -1.46
CA ILE A 88 2.20 8.76 -1.87
C ILE A 88 1.22 8.28 -0.79
N ASN A 89 1.74 7.80 0.36
CA ASN A 89 0.97 7.22 1.46
C ASN A 89 0.02 6.09 1.03
N GLN A 90 0.49 5.22 0.15
CA GLN A 90 -0.34 4.19 -0.45
C GLN A 90 0.45 2.89 -0.67
N ALA A 91 -0.18 1.75 -0.39
CA ALA A 91 0.33 0.43 -0.75
C ALA A 91 -0.84 -0.50 -1.09
N TRP A 92 -0.55 -1.57 -1.83
CA TRP A 92 -1.54 -2.58 -2.20
C TRP A 92 -1.22 -3.92 -1.56
N PHE A 93 -2.25 -4.63 -1.10
CA PHE A 93 -2.12 -5.95 -0.52
C PHE A 93 -3.40 -6.76 -0.70
N ALA A 94 -3.31 -7.97 -1.24
CA ALA A 94 -4.46 -8.85 -1.50
C ALA A 94 -5.62 -8.15 -2.22
N GLY A 95 -5.34 -7.29 -3.22
CA GLY A 95 -6.32 -6.53 -3.98
C GLY A 95 -6.91 -5.31 -3.27
N LEU A 96 -6.45 -4.99 -2.07
CA LEU A 96 -6.92 -3.85 -1.27
C LEU A 96 -5.86 -2.75 -1.17
N GLN A 97 -6.29 -1.50 -1.13
CA GLN A 97 -5.44 -0.33 -0.98
C GLN A 97 -5.31 0.08 0.49
N PHE A 98 -4.09 0.34 0.95
CA PHE A 98 -3.78 0.70 2.34
C PHE A 98 -3.07 2.05 2.43
N PHE A 99 -3.40 2.81 3.43
CA PHE A 99 -2.55 3.91 3.89
C PHE A 99 -1.31 3.36 4.57
N VAL A 100 -0.15 3.87 4.19
CA VAL A 100 1.14 3.53 4.82
C VAL A 100 2.02 4.76 4.96
N ASP A 101 2.82 4.78 6.02
CA ASP A 101 3.90 5.73 6.22
C ASP A 101 5.07 5.05 6.95
N GLN A 102 6.11 5.79 7.32
CA GLN A 102 7.33 5.26 7.92
C GLN A 102 7.13 4.58 9.30
N ARG A 103 5.93 4.65 9.87
CA ARG A 103 5.60 3.97 11.15
C ARG A 103 5.37 2.48 10.97
N VAL A 104 5.13 2.02 9.73
CA VAL A 104 4.80 0.62 9.43
C VAL A 104 5.62 0.10 8.25
N LEU A 105 5.79 -1.21 8.19
CA LEU A 105 6.38 -1.86 7.03
C LEU A 105 5.41 -1.77 5.83
N ILE A 106 5.95 -1.54 4.62
CA ILE A 106 5.17 -1.63 3.39
C ILE A 106 4.67 -3.07 3.22
N PRO A 107 3.35 -3.29 3.03
CA PRO A 107 2.77 -4.62 2.84
C PRO A 107 3.43 -5.43 1.73
N ARG A 108 3.98 -6.62 2.05
CA ARG A 108 4.68 -7.51 1.10
C ARG A 108 4.74 -8.96 1.57
N SER A 109 3.69 -9.46 2.17
CA SER A 109 3.66 -10.84 2.67
C SER A 109 3.10 -11.81 1.62
N PRO A 110 3.68 -13.01 1.47
CA PRO A 110 3.10 -14.08 0.63
C PRO A 110 1.75 -14.59 1.12
N ILE A 111 1.33 -14.22 2.33
CA ILE A 111 -0.01 -14.52 2.86
C ILE A 111 -1.11 -13.94 1.96
N ALA A 112 -0.86 -12.90 1.17
CA ALA A 112 -1.80 -12.38 0.18
C ALA A 112 -2.28 -13.47 -0.79
N GLU A 113 -1.37 -14.31 -1.28
CA GLU A 113 -1.70 -15.42 -2.18
C GLU A 113 -2.55 -16.49 -1.47
N LEU A 114 -2.25 -16.79 -0.21
CA LEU A 114 -3.04 -17.72 0.59
C LEU A 114 -4.46 -17.20 0.84
N ILE A 115 -4.61 -15.92 1.13
CA ILE A 115 -5.91 -15.27 1.30
C ILE A 115 -6.72 -15.37 0.01
N ASN A 116 -6.13 -14.98 -1.14
CA ASN A 116 -6.77 -15.01 -2.45
C ASN A 116 -7.18 -16.43 -2.86
N ASN A 117 -6.39 -17.45 -2.49
CA ASN A 117 -6.67 -18.87 -2.73
C ASN A 117 -7.49 -19.52 -1.60
N GLN A 118 -8.06 -18.72 -0.67
CA GLN A 118 -8.88 -19.20 0.45
C GLN A 118 -8.16 -20.27 1.30
N PHE A 119 -6.85 -20.19 1.42
CA PHE A 119 -5.97 -21.14 2.12
C PHE A 119 -6.04 -22.58 1.61
N ASN A 120 -6.63 -22.81 0.43
CA ASN A 120 -6.66 -24.14 -0.18
C ASN A 120 -5.26 -24.66 -0.59
N PRO A 121 -4.96 -25.95 -0.44
CA PRO A 121 -5.75 -27.03 0.21
C PRO A 121 -5.46 -27.18 1.71
N TRP A 122 -4.77 -26.22 2.36
CA TRP A 122 -4.16 -26.39 3.68
C TRP A 122 -5.16 -26.26 4.82
N LEU A 123 -6.19 -25.44 4.66
CA LEU A 123 -7.14 -25.11 5.72
C LEU A 123 -8.53 -24.84 5.14
N ASP A 124 -9.56 -25.43 5.76
CA ASP A 124 -10.93 -24.98 5.57
C ASP A 124 -11.15 -23.68 6.36
N ILE A 125 -10.88 -22.56 5.70
CA ILE A 125 -10.97 -21.24 6.31
C ILE A 125 -12.42 -20.86 6.65
N ASN A 126 -13.40 -21.39 5.92
CA ASN A 126 -14.82 -21.08 6.13
C ASN A 126 -15.35 -21.65 7.44
N SER A 127 -14.69 -22.66 8.01
CA SER A 127 -15.01 -23.20 9.34
C SER A 127 -14.50 -22.31 10.49
N LYS A 128 -13.70 -21.28 10.20
CA LYS A 128 -13.06 -20.41 11.20
C LYS A 128 -13.84 -19.13 11.35
N GLN A 129 -14.00 -18.69 12.61
CA GLN A 129 -14.69 -17.44 12.95
C GLN A 129 -13.75 -16.38 13.53
N TYR A 130 -12.60 -16.79 14.02
CA TYR A 130 -11.64 -15.94 14.71
C TYR A 130 -10.24 -16.13 14.16
N VAL A 131 -9.54 -15.03 13.96
CA VAL A 131 -8.14 -14.97 13.56
C VAL A 131 -7.40 -14.02 14.48
N LEU A 132 -6.15 -14.34 14.74
CA LEU A 132 -5.21 -13.50 15.45
C LEU A 132 -4.07 -13.13 14.49
N ASP A 133 -3.86 -11.83 14.29
CA ASP A 133 -2.76 -11.25 13.53
C ASP A 133 -1.76 -10.62 14.50
N LEU A 134 -0.57 -11.22 14.60
CA LEU A 134 0.49 -10.79 15.51
C LEU A 134 1.53 -9.94 14.78
N GLY A 135 1.76 -8.72 15.24
CA GLY A 135 2.61 -7.75 14.56
C GLY A 135 1.90 -7.15 13.36
N THR A 136 0.67 -6.70 13.56
CA THR A 136 -0.25 -6.32 12.47
C THR A 136 0.25 -5.16 11.60
N GLY A 137 1.14 -4.29 12.12
CA GLY A 137 1.68 -3.15 11.39
C GLY A 137 0.60 -2.23 10.85
N SER A 138 0.48 -2.14 9.52
CA SER A 138 -0.57 -1.37 8.84
C SER A 138 -1.97 -1.98 8.94
N GLY A 139 -2.12 -3.17 9.52
CA GLY A 139 -3.37 -3.92 9.56
C GLY A 139 -3.68 -4.69 8.27
N CYS A 140 -2.75 -4.75 7.31
CA CYS A 140 -3.04 -5.26 5.96
C CYS A 140 -3.49 -6.72 5.94
N ILE A 141 -2.89 -7.60 6.75
CA ILE A 141 -3.29 -9.02 6.84
C ILE A 141 -4.65 -9.12 7.54
N ALA A 142 -4.80 -8.49 8.71
CA ALA A 142 -6.04 -8.49 9.47
C ALA A 142 -7.24 -8.00 8.65
N ILE A 143 -7.06 -6.89 7.94
CA ILE A 143 -8.08 -6.27 7.09
C ILE A 143 -8.39 -7.15 5.88
N ALA A 144 -7.36 -7.67 5.19
CA ALA A 144 -7.56 -8.58 4.06
C ALA A 144 -8.31 -9.85 4.48
N MET A 145 -7.97 -10.43 5.64
CA MET A 145 -8.70 -11.57 6.20
C MET A 145 -10.18 -11.24 6.44
N ALA A 146 -10.46 -10.11 7.09
CA ALA A 146 -11.83 -9.71 7.35
C ALA A 146 -12.61 -9.35 6.08
N ALA A 147 -11.96 -8.78 5.06
CA ALA A 147 -12.59 -8.41 3.80
C ALA A 147 -12.96 -9.63 2.95
N HIS A 148 -12.03 -10.60 2.82
CA HIS A 148 -12.24 -11.80 2.00
C HIS A 148 -13.13 -12.84 2.68
N PHE A 149 -13.22 -12.84 4.02
CA PHE A 149 -14.01 -13.80 4.81
C PHE A 149 -15.05 -13.06 5.67
N PRO A 150 -16.27 -12.84 5.17
CA PRO A 150 -17.27 -11.95 5.80
C PRO A 150 -17.69 -12.34 7.22
N ASN A 151 -17.60 -13.62 7.57
CA ASN A 151 -18.01 -14.13 8.91
C ASN A 151 -16.86 -14.07 9.93
N MET A 152 -15.67 -13.63 9.52
CA MET A 152 -14.47 -13.68 10.34
C MET A 152 -14.33 -12.40 11.18
N LYS A 153 -13.94 -12.61 12.44
CA LYS A 153 -13.46 -11.54 13.35
C LYS A 153 -11.98 -11.69 13.55
N VAL A 154 -11.27 -10.58 13.58
CA VAL A 154 -9.81 -10.54 13.67
C VAL A 154 -9.38 -9.70 14.85
N ASP A 155 -8.55 -10.28 15.72
CA ASP A 155 -7.77 -9.54 16.70
C ASP A 155 -6.41 -9.21 16.08
N ALA A 156 -6.13 -7.93 15.92
CA ALA A 156 -4.91 -7.40 15.29
C ALA A 156 -4.05 -6.76 16.39
N ILE A 157 -2.90 -7.38 16.65
CA ILE A 157 -2.02 -7.01 17.77
C ILE A 157 -0.74 -6.40 17.24
N ASP A 158 -0.31 -5.31 17.88
CA ASP A 158 1.03 -4.75 17.69
C ASP A 158 1.55 -4.20 19.03
N TYR A 159 2.88 -4.18 19.17
CA TYR A 159 3.54 -3.52 20.28
C TYR A 159 3.61 -2.00 20.09
N SER A 160 3.66 -1.56 18.83
CA SER A 160 3.80 -0.16 18.45
C SER A 160 2.45 0.53 18.39
N GLN A 161 2.17 1.42 19.33
CA GLN A 161 0.99 2.29 19.28
C GLN A 161 0.93 3.09 17.97
N ALA A 162 2.08 3.55 17.45
CA ALA A 162 2.17 4.27 16.19
C ALA A 162 1.74 3.40 14.97
N ALA A 163 2.06 2.10 15.00
CA ALA A 163 1.57 1.17 13.98
C ALA A 163 0.06 0.93 14.08
N LEU A 164 -0.46 0.79 15.30
CA LEU A 164 -1.90 0.65 15.55
C LEU A 164 -2.69 1.87 15.08
N GLU A 165 -2.14 3.07 15.16
CA GLU A 165 -2.77 4.28 14.60
C GLU A 165 -2.90 4.19 13.07
N VAL A 166 -1.88 3.68 12.36
CA VAL A 166 -1.95 3.42 10.93
C VAL A 166 -3.00 2.35 10.62
N ALA A 167 -3.00 1.24 11.38
CA ALA A 167 -4.00 0.19 11.23
C ALA A 167 -5.43 0.71 11.44
N ALA A 168 -5.64 1.60 12.43
CA ALA A 168 -6.95 2.21 12.69
C ALA A 168 -7.46 3.02 11.48
N VAL A 169 -6.59 3.81 10.83
CA VAL A 169 -6.93 4.52 9.59
C VAL A 169 -7.40 3.56 8.51
N ASN A 170 -6.68 2.44 8.34
CA ASN A 170 -7.01 1.44 7.33
C ASN A 170 -8.31 0.70 7.66
N ILE A 171 -8.53 0.32 8.92
CA ILE A 171 -9.78 -0.32 9.36
C ILE A 171 -11.00 0.57 9.07
N GLN A 172 -10.89 1.88 9.33
CA GLN A 172 -11.95 2.84 9.01
C GLN A 172 -12.17 2.96 7.50
N ARG A 173 -11.10 3.06 6.72
CA ARG A 173 -11.16 3.15 5.24
C ARG A 173 -11.90 1.95 4.63
N HIS A 174 -11.70 0.76 5.17
CA HIS A 174 -12.32 -0.48 4.71
C HIS A 174 -13.64 -0.82 5.42
N HIS A 175 -14.17 0.05 6.29
CA HIS A 175 -15.42 -0.15 7.04
C HIS A 175 -15.47 -1.44 7.86
N LEU A 176 -14.33 -1.81 8.50
CA LEU A 176 -14.17 -3.08 9.22
C LEU A 176 -14.09 -2.94 10.75
N SER A 177 -14.47 -1.78 11.31
CA SER A 177 -14.37 -1.49 12.75
C SER A 177 -15.11 -2.46 13.65
N GLU A 178 -16.19 -3.09 13.16
CA GLU A 178 -16.97 -4.09 13.91
C GLU A 178 -16.36 -5.51 13.88
N ARG A 179 -15.36 -5.74 13.00
CA ARG A 179 -14.80 -7.07 12.76
C ARG A 179 -13.30 -7.19 13.00
N VAL A 180 -12.58 -6.06 13.00
CA VAL A 180 -11.15 -6.02 13.29
C VAL A 180 -10.95 -5.20 14.56
N ARG A 181 -10.45 -5.85 15.61
CA ARG A 181 -10.15 -5.23 16.90
C ARG A 181 -8.65 -5.02 17.05
N LEU A 182 -8.23 -3.80 17.33
CA LEU A 182 -6.84 -3.47 17.61
C LEU A 182 -6.53 -3.69 19.10
N ILE A 183 -5.36 -4.28 19.37
CA ILE A 183 -4.88 -4.55 20.71
C ILE A 183 -3.40 -4.17 20.81
N GLU A 184 -3.06 -3.25 21.70
CA GLU A 184 -1.67 -2.97 22.05
C GLU A 184 -1.17 -4.04 23.01
N SER A 185 -0.19 -4.83 22.61
CA SER A 185 0.38 -5.87 23.47
C SER A 185 1.80 -6.26 23.05
N ASP A 186 2.63 -6.50 24.09
CA ASP A 186 3.86 -7.24 23.96
C ASP A 186 3.52 -8.74 24.15
N PHE A 187 3.67 -9.54 23.10
CA PHE A 187 3.29 -10.97 23.06
C PHE A 187 3.83 -11.81 24.22
N PHE A 188 4.87 -11.35 24.90
CA PHE A 188 5.56 -12.06 25.96
C PHE A 188 5.15 -11.63 27.37
N LYS A 189 4.42 -10.53 27.52
CA LYS A 189 3.90 -10.10 28.82
C LYS A 189 2.58 -10.82 29.10
N LYS A 190 2.60 -11.73 30.10
CA LYS A 190 1.36 -12.19 30.73
C LYS A 190 0.59 -10.98 31.22
N GLU A 191 -0.60 -10.72 30.66
CA GLU A 191 -1.55 -9.84 31.33
C GLU A 191 -1.78 -10.39 32.73
N ASN A 192 -1.32 -9.67 33.75
CA ASN A 192 -1.74 -9.93 35.11
C ASN A 192 -3.22 -9.57 35.18
N LYS A 193 -4.09 -10.55 34.94
CA LYS A 193 -5.51 -10.41 35.27
C LYS A 193 -5.55 -10.06 36.75
N LYS A 194 -5.85 -8.79 37.05
CA LYS A 194 -6.28 -8.42 38.38
C LYS A 194 -7.59 -9.14 38.61
N THR A 195 -7.54 -10.17 39.46
CA THR A 195 -8.69 -10.79 40.13
C THR A 195 -9.50 -9.71 40.88
#